data_b1214fff74c32729aeb2f05358187709
#
_entry.id   b1214fff74c32729aeb2f05358187709
#
_cell.length_a   1.000
_cell.length_b   1.000
_cell.length_c   1.000
_cell.angle_alpha   90.00
_cell.angle_beta   90.00
_cell.angle_gamma   90.00
#
_symmetry.space_group_name_H-M   'P 1'
#
loop_
_entity.id
_entity.type
_entity.pdbx_description
1 polymer ?
#
loop_
_entity_poly.entity_id
_entity_poly.type
_entity_poly.pdbx_seq_one_letter_code
_entity_poly.pdbx_strand_id
1 'polypeptide(L)'
;MGLRKLKNIKHGGKTLTEILESHQRFFRGQEGGVRADLTGADISHADLREINLSGAILRNTNFEQSDLRKAKLPGADLSGAKLGKADLRNADLTEAILPGADLSEAQASGIEFFRCDLSNVNFQNAKLRNVNLRLANVHGAKFSGADMGVAILRETDLTGADLSGVDLTTTLMPKGYAGAQAKIKGA
;
A
#
# COMPACT_ATOMS: atom_id res chain seq x y z
N MET A 1 -20.54 -4.07 -10.04
CA MET A 1 -20.80 -5.09 -9.00
C MET A 1 -20.58 -4.39 -7.64
N GLY A 2 -21.45 -4.59 -6.63
CA GLY A 2 -21.27 -3.92 -5.32
C GLY A 2 -20.16 -4.59 -4.51
N LEU A 3 -19.54 -3.83 -3.59
CA LEU A 3 -18.49 -4.36 -2.71
C LEU A 3 -19.02 -5.46 -1.77
N ARG A 4 -18.19 -6.45 -1.48
CA ARG A 4 -18.48 -7.54 -0.53
C ARG A 4 -18.51 -6.99 0.89
N LYS A 5 -19.50 -7.38 1.68
CA LYS A 5 -19.58 -7.02 3.11
C LYS A 5 -18.70 -7.95 3.95
N LEU A 6 -18.05 -7.44 4.99
CA LEU A 6 -17.10 -8.17 5.84
C LEU A 6 -17.68 -9.46 6.43
N LYS A 7 -18.95 -9.44 6.85
CA LYS A 7 -19.65 -10.61 7.39
C LYS A 7 -19.83 -11.78 6.41
N ASN A 8 -19.66 -11.51 5.10
CA ASN A 8 -19.81 -12.52 4.04
C ASN A 8 -18.46 -13.05 3.57
N ILE A 9 -17.34 -12.54 4.10
CA ILE A 9 -15.98 -12.97 3.77
C ILE A 9 -15.50 -13.84 4.92
N LYS A 10 -15.00 -15.04 4.63
CA LYS A 10 -14.51 -15.99 5.63
C LYS A 10 -13.04 -16.32 5.38
N HIS A 11 -12.29 -16.48 6.46
CA HIS A 11 -10.92 -16.97 6.45
C HIS A 11 -10.68 -17.79 7.75
N GLY A 12 -10.03 -18.96 7.64
CA GLY A 12 -9.78 -19.83 8.81
C GLY A 12 -11.04 -20.20 9.61
N GLY A 13 -12.19 -20.33 8.95
CA GLY A 13 -13.46 -20.67 9.62
C GLY A 13 -14.20 -19.50 10.27
N LYS A 14 -13.60 -18.30 10.32
CA LYS A 14 -14.19 -17.08 10.90
C LYS A 14 -14.58 -16.09 9.80
N THR A 15 -15.58 -15.26 10.06
CA THR A 15 -15.89 -14.11 9.21
C THR A 15 -14.83 -13.03 9.40
N LEU A 16 -14.65 -12.19 8.38
CA LEU A 16 -13.71 -11.06 8.50
C LEU A 16 -14.13 -10.10 9.62
N THR A 17 -15.42 -9.95 9.90
CA THR A 17 -15.91 -9.17 11.04
C THR A 17 -15.37 -9.72 12.37
N GLU A 18 -15.49 -11.03 12.61
CA GLU A 18 -14.98 -11.67 13.84
C GLU A 18 -13.47 -11.53 13.98
N ILE A 19 -12.73 -11.66 12.87
CA ILE A 19 -11.27 -11.49 12.87
C ILE A 19 -10.90 -10.05 13.24
N LEU A 20 -11.57 -9.05 12.67
CA LEU A 20 -11.31 -7.62 12.96
C LEU A 20 -11.68 -7.25 14.40
N GLU A 21 -12.78 -7.75 14.93
CA GLU A 21 -13.17 -7.55 16.33
C GLU A 21 -12.14 -8.16 17.29
N SER A 22 -11.65 -9.38 17.00
CA SER A 22 -10.59 -10.01 17.77
C SER A 22 -9.29 -9.23 17.71
N HIS A 23 -8.92 -8.72 16.52
CA HIS A 23 -7.75 -7.88 16.32
C HIS A 23 -7.84 -6.56 17.11
N GLN A 24 -9.01 -5.95 17.14
CA GLN A 24 -9.24 -4.76 17.95
C GLN A 24 -9.07 -5.01 19.45
N ARG A 25 -9.56 -6.16 19.95
CA ARG A 25 -9.33 -6.60 21.34
C ARG A 25 -7.85 -6.79 21.63
N PHE A 26 -7.10 -7.40 20.70
CA PHE A 26 -5.66 -7.59 20.82
C PHE A 26 -4.93 -6.26 21.07
N PHE A 27 -5.24 -5.22 20.28
CA PHE A 27 -4.62 -3.90 20.46
C PHE A 27 -5.01 -3.20 21.77
N ARG A 28 -6.15 -3.53 22.33
CA ARG A 28 -6.60 -3.01 23.62
C ARG A 28 -6.09 -3.82 24.81
N GLY A 29 -5.31 -4.88 24.61
CA GLY A 29 -4.88 -5.80 25.64
C GLY A 29 -6.03 -6.54 26.34
N GLN A 30 -7.16 -6.72 25.63
CA GLN A 30 -8.35 -7.37 26.15
C GLN A 30 -8.28 -8.89 25.98
N GLU A 31 -8.89 -9.63 26.93
CA GLU A 31 -8.96 -11.08 26.87
C GLU A 31 -9.58 -11.60 25.56
N GLY A 32 -9.04 -12.69 25.02
CA GLY A 32 -9.48 -13.28 23.75
C GLY A 32 -9.12 -12.45 22.51
N GLY A 33 -8.34 -11.37 22.67
CA GLY A 33 -7.79 -10.61 21.55
C GLY A 33 -6.69 -11.41 20.84
N VAL A 34 -6.78 -11.51 19.50
CA VAL A 34 -5.77 -12.17 18.66
C VAL A 34 -5.40 -11.24 17.51
N ARG A 35 -4.11 -11.12 17.25
CA ARG A 35 -3.60 -10.37 16.09
C ARG A 35 -4.19 -10.97 14.81
N ALA A 36 -4.73 -10.14 13.92
CA ALA A 36 -5.27 -10.63 12.65
C ALA A 36 -4.16 -11.25 11.80
N ASP A 37 -4.39 -12.49 11.37
CA ASP A 37 -3.63 -13.18 10.34
C ASP A 37 -4.59 -13.52 9.20
N LEU A 38 -4.37 -12.86 8.06
CA LEU A 38 -5.15 -13.01 6.84
C LEU A 38 -4.27 -13.52 5.69
N THR A 39 -3.17 -14.22 6.03
CA THR A 39 -2.24 -14.76 5.05
C THR A 39 -2.98 -15.58 3.99
N GLY A 40 -2.83 -15.19 2.72
CA GLY A 40 -3.47 -15.86 1.58
C GLY A 40 -5.00 -15.71 1.50
N ALA A 41 -5.61 -14.90 2.36
CA ALA A 41 -7.07 -14.68 2.31
C ALA A 41 -7.50 -13.99 1.01
N ASP A 42 -8.67 -14.35 0.47
CA ASP A 42 -9.31 -13.60 -0.60
C ASP A 42 -10.34 -12.62 -0.02
N ILE A 43 -9.92 -11.36 0.06
CA ILE A 43 -10.76 -10.24 0.47
C ILE A 43 -10.90 -9.21 -0.66
N SER A 44 -10.77 -9.67 -1.90
CA SER A 44 -11.01 -8.86 -3.10
C SER A 44 -12.44 -8.30 -3.13
N HIS A 45 -12.61 -7.15 -3.77
CA HIS A 45 -13.90 -6.44 -3.86
C HIS A 45 -14.56 -6.16 -2.50
N ALA A 46 -13.82 -6.13 -1.40
CA ALA A 46 -14.37 -5.90 -0.06
C ALA A 46 -14.51 -4.40 0.26
N ASP A 47 -15.50 -4.07 1.07
CA ASP A 47 -15.61 -2.74 1.69
C ASP A 47 -14.79 -2.74 2.99
N LEU A 48 -13.59 -2.17 2.90
CA LEU A 48 -12.58 -2.12 3.96
C LEU A 48 -12.28 -0.67 4.38
N ARG A 49 -13.19 0.24 4.11
CA ARG A 49 -13.01 1.65 4.45
C ARG A 49 -12.82 1.85 5.95
N GLU A 50 -11.83 2.67 6.29
CA GLU A 50 -11.55 3.10 7.67
C GLU A 50 -11.24 1.95 8.65
N ILE A 51 -11.03 0.71 8.16
CA ILE A 51 -10.67 -0.41 9.03
C ILE A 51 -9.30 -0.19 9.68
N ASN A 52 -9.11 -0.81 10.83
CA ASN A 52 -7.80 -0.86 11.48
C ASN A 52 -7.20 -2.27 11.42
N LEU A 53 -6.15 -2.40 10.63
CA LEU A 53 -5.30 -3.60 10.48
C LEU A 53 -3.84 -3.29 10.86
N SER A 54 -3.62 -2.32 11.77
CA SER A 54 -2.28 -1.99 12.25
C SER A 54 -1.55 -3.23 12.73
N GLY A 55 -0.32 -3.45 12.24
CA GLY A 55 0.48 -4.62 12.58
C GLY A 55 -0.10 -5.97 12.18
N ALA A 56 -1.18 -6.07 11.40
CA ALA A 56 -1.75 -7.33 10.94
C ALA A 56 -0.79 -8.12 10.04
N ILE A 57 -0.99 -9.43 9.94
CA ILE A 57 -0.28 -10.30 9.00
C ILE A 57 -1.17 -10.47 7.76
N LEU A 58 -0.73 -9.91 6.63
CA LEU A 58 -1.51 -9.81 5.39
C LEU A 58 -0.72 -10.37 4.19
N ARG A 59 0.19 -11.32 4.44
CA ARG A 59 1.06 -11.90 3.41
C ARG A 59 0.25 -12.58 2.33
N ASN A 60 0.56 -12.27 1.07
CA ASN A 60 -0.12 -12.86 -0.09
C ASN A 60 -1.66 -12.70 -0.07
N THR A 61 -2.18 -11.79 0.73
CA THR A 61 -3.63 -11.50 0.79
C THR A 61 -4.08 -10.85 -0.52
N ASN A 62 -5.22 -11.27 -1.03
CA ASN A 62 -5.83 -10.69 -2.21
C ASN A 62 -6.80 -9.57 -1.82
N PHE A 63 -6.44 -8.32 -2.11
CA PHE A 63 -7.23 -7.10 -1.94
C PHE A 63 -7.68 -6.50 -3.29
N GLU A 64 -7.54 -7.22 -4.40
CA GLU A 64 -7.86 -6.65 -5.70
C GLU A 64 -9.22 -5.98 -5.72
N GLN A 65 -9.28 -4.75 -6.26
CA GLN A 65 -10.51 -3.97 -6.41
C GLN A 65 -11.29 -3.73 -5.09
N SER A 66 -10.65 -3.90 -3.93
CA SER A 66 -11.26 -3.56 -2.63
C SER A 66 -11.19 -2.05 -2.37
N ASP A 67 -12.07 -1.56 -1.50
CA ASP A 67 -12.10 -0.18 -1.05
C ASP A 67 -11.43 -0.08 0.33
N LEU A 68 -10.18 0.38 0.35
CA LEU A 68 -9.33 0.57 1.53
C LEU A 68 -9.16 2.07 1.89
N ARG A 69 -10.05 2.92 1.42
CA ARG A 69 -9.94 4.36 1.70
C ARG A 69 -9.87 4.63 3.20
N LYS A 70 -8.84 5.43 3.60
CA LYS A 70 -8.58 5.78 5.00
C LYS A 70 -8.35 4.58 5.92
N ALA A 71 -8.10 3.38 5.39
CA ALA A 71 -7.72 2.23 6.19
C ALA A 71 -6.40 2.50 6.92
N LYS A 72 -6.25 1.93 8.11
CA LYS A 72 -5.04 2.01 8.94
C LYS A 72 -4.32 0.67 8.91
N LEU A 73 -3.12 0.66 8.32
CA LEU A 73 -2.26 -0.51 8.18
C LEU A 73 -0.81 -0.24 8.67
N PRO A 74 -0.56 0.69 9.62
CA PRO A 74 0.82 0.94 10.05
C PRO A 74 1.45 -0.34 10.61
N GLY A 75 2.70 -0.61 10.20
CA GLY A 75 3.44 -1.80 10.59
C GLY A 75 2.85 -3.13 10.15
N ALA A 76 1.86 -3.15 9.25
CA ALA A 76 1.31 -4.39 8.71
C ALA A 76 2.28 -5.07 7.74
N ASP A 77 2.25 -6.40 7.69
CA ASP A 77 3.04 -7.20 6.73
C ASP A 77 2.17 -7.60 5.53
N LEU A 78 2.35 -6.86 4.44
CA LEU A 78 1.67 -7.04 3.15
C LEU A 78 2.58 -7.68 2.09
N SER A 79 3.62 -8.41 2.51
CA SER A 79 4.56 -9.06 1.58
C SER A 79 3.80 -9.89 0.53
N GLY A 80 4.05 -9.63 -0.75
CA GLY A 80 3.39 -10.31 -1.87
C GLY A 80 1.88 -10.09 -1.99
N ALA A 81 1.29 -9.16 -1.25
CA ALA A 81 -0.15 -8.89 -1.32
C ALA A 81 -0.56 -8.36 -2.70
N LYS A 82 -1.77 -8.70 -3.14
CA LYS A 82 -2.36 -8.24 -4.40
C LYS A 82 -3.32 -7.09 -4.11
N LEU A 83 -2.94 -5.88 -4.50
CA LEU A 83 -3.68 -4.64 -4.31
C LEU A 83 -4.04 -3.97 -5.65
N GLY A 84 -3.94 -4.73 -6.76
CA GLY A 84 -4.24 -4.24 -8.09
C GLY A 84 -5.62 -3.60 -8.15
N LYS A 85 -5.71 -2.38 -8.70
CA LYS A 85 -6.97 -1.61 -8.82
C LYS A 85 -7.71 -1.33 -7.51
N ALA A 86 -7.09 -1.58 -6.35
CA ALA A 86 -7.67 -1.22 -5.06
C ALA A 86 -7.72 0.30 -4.87
N ASP A 87 -8.68 0.76 -4.09
CA ASP A 87 -8.79 2.17 -3.69
C ASP A 87 -8.17 2.37 -2.30
N LEU A 88 -6.95 2.90 -2.28
CA LEU A 88 -6.14 3.15 -1.09
C LEU A 88 -6.05 4.65 -0.73
N ARG A 89 -6.91 5.49 -1.30
CA ARG A 89 -6.82 6.93 -1.09
C ARG A 89 -6.84 7.30 0.40
N ASN A 90 -5.82 8.07 0.81
CA ASN A 90 -5.61 8.51 2.19
C ASN A 90 -5.48 7.34 3.20
N ALA A 91 -5.10 6.14 2.77
CA ALA A 91 -4.73 5.06 3.68
C ALA A 91 -3.38 5.37 4.35
N ASP A 92 -3.22 4.89 5.58
CA ASP A 92 -1.98 4.97 6.35
C ASP A 92 -1.30 3.61 6.37
N LEU A 93 -0.15 3.52 5.68
CA LEU A 93 0.72 2.34 5.65
C LEU A 93 2.09 2.62 6.29
N THR A 94 2.19 3.63 7.15
CA THR A 94 3.44 3.98 7.83
C THR A 94 4.15 2.73 8.39
N GLU A 95 5.45 2.57 8.06
CA GLU A 95 6.29 1.44 8.50
C GLU A 95 5.78 0.05 8.07
N ALA A 96 4.85 -0.05 7.11
CA ALA A 96 4.39 -1.32 6.59
C ALA A 96 5.43 -2.00 5.70
N ILE A 97 5.32 -3.32 5.59
CA ILE A 97 6.25 -4.21 4.86
C ILE A 97 5.51 -4.75 3.64
N LEU A 98 5.93 -4.34 2.42
CA LEU A 98 5.24 -4.70 1.17
C LEU A 98 6.17 -5.31 0.09
N PRO A 99 7.28 -5.98 0.39
CA PRO A 99 8.15 -6.47 -0.67
C PRO A 99 7.39 -7.35 -1.66
N GLY A 100 7.55 -7.04 -2.95
CA GLY A 100 6.92 -7.79 -4.03
C GLY A 100 5.39 -7.65 -4.13
N ALA A 101 4.76 -6.74 -3.41
CA ALA A 101 3.32 -6.51 -3.53
C ALA A 101 2.96 -5.93 -4.90
N ASP A 102 1.75 -6.20 -5.38
CA ASP A 102 1.21 -5.64 -6.62
C ASP A 102 0.18 -4.55 -6.32
N LEU A 103 0.55 -3.29 -6.61
CA LEU A 103 -0.29 -2.10 -6.54
C LEU A 103 -0.57 -1.51 -7.93
N SER A 104 -0.47 -2.32 -8.99
CA SER A 104 -0.71 -1.84 -10.35
C SER A 104 -2.13 -1.26 -10.50
N GLU A 105 -2.23 -0.12 -11.18
CA GLU A 105 -3.48 0.61 -11.40
C GLU A 105 -4.23 1.02 -10.11
N ALA A 106 -3.63 0.87 -8.93
CA ALA A 106 -4.27 1.25 -7.66
C ALA A 106 -4.52 2.76 -7.58
N GLN A 107 -5.62 3.15 -6.93
CA GLN A 107 -5.93 4.54 -6.59
C GLN A 107 -5.32 4.82 -5.20
N ALA A 108 -4.16 5.43 -5.13
CA ALA A 108 -3.39 5.60 -3.90
C ALA A 108 -2.97 7.06 -3.66
N SER A 109 -3.77 8.00 -4.13
CA SER A 109 -3.49 9.43 -3.89
C SER A 109 -3.59 9.77 -2.40
N GLY A 110 -2.59 10.52 -1.90
CA GLY A 110 -2.51 10.91 -0.49
C GLY A 110 -2.18 9.77 0.47
N ILE A 111 -1.69 8.63 -0.03
CA ILE A 111 -1.27 7.50 0.80
C ILE A 111 0.02 7.81 1.57
N GLU A 112 0.14 7.31 2.79
CA GLU A 112 1.34 7.40 3.61
C GLU A 112 2.17 6.11 3.51
N PHE A 113 3.35 6.20 2.88
CA PHE A 113 4.36 5.14 2.81
C PHE A 113 5.65 5.51 3.57
N PHE A 114 5.53 6.34 4.59
CA PHE A 114 6.68 6.74 5.40
C PHE A 114 7.37 5.52 6.02
N ARG A 115 8.68 5.36 5.78
CA ARG A 115 9.52 4.25 6.25
C ARG A 115 9.05 2.84 5.84
N CYS A 116 8.26 2.70 4.77
CA CYS A 116 7.85 1.38 4.28
C CYS A 116 9.00 0.63 3.61
N ASP A 117 8.93 -0.69 3.66
CA ASP A 117 9.66 -1.53 2.72
C ASP A 117 8.77 -1.79 1.49
N LEU A 118 9.10 -1.11 0.39
CA LEU A 118 8.43 -1.20 -0.90
C LEU A 118 9.33 -1.88 -1.94
N SER A 119 10.30 -2.68 -1.50
CA SER A 119 11.22 -3.34 -2.41
C SER A 119 10.46 -4.25 -3.41
N ASN A 120 10.81 -4.12 -4.69
CA ASN A 120 10.19 -4.85 -5.80
C ASN A 120 8.66 -4.69 -5.94
N VAL A 121 8.06 -3.66 -5.35
CA VAL A 121 6.63 -3.39 -5.51
C VAL A 121 6.32 -2.97 -6.94
N ASN A 122 5.19 -3.44 -7.45
CA ASN A 122 4.66 -3.02 -8.75
C ASN A 122 3.65 -1.89 -8.57
N PHE A 123 4.03 -0.65 -8.98
CA PHE A 123 3.17 0.54 -9.01
C PHE A 123 2.80 0.97 -10.44
N GLN A 124 2.93 0.08 -11.42
CA GLN A 124 2.66 0.44 -12.82
C GLN A 124 1.26 1.02 -12.98
N ASN A 125 1.18 2.21 -13.61
CA ASN A 125 -0.07 2.94 -13.85
C ASN A 125 -0.86 3.33 -12.58
N ALA A 126 -0.28 3.22 -11.38
CA ALA A 126 -0.92 3.62 -10.14
C ALA A 126 -1.11 5.14 -10.03
N LYS A 127 -2.16 5.59 -9.34
CA LYS A 127 -2.40 7.01 -9.04
C LYS A 127 -1.79 7.35 -7.69
N LEU A 128 -0.58 7.90 -7.70
CA LEU A 128 0.25 8.19 -6.53
C LEU A 128 0.41 9.70 -6.27
N ARG A 129 -0.54 10.52 -6.71
CA ARG A 129 -0.47 11.96 -6.44
C ARG A 129 -0.44 12.23 -4.95
N ASN A 130 0.42 13.16 -4.52
CA ASN A 130 0.56 13.55 -3.12
C ASN A 130 0.94 12.39 -2.18
N VAL A 131 1.62 11.35 -2.70
CA VAL A 131 2.12 10.24 -1.88
C VAL A 131 3.31 10.69 -1.03
N ASN A 132 3.40 10.23 0.21
CA ASN A 132 4.58 10.39 1.04
C ASN A 132 5.43 9.11 1.04
N LEU A 133 6.58 9.16 0.36
CA LEU A 133 7.55 8.05 0.26
C LEU A 133 8.84 8.33 1.06
N ARG A 134 8.83 9.31 1.97
CA ARG A 134 10.05 9.63 2.74
C ARG A 134 10.58 8.42 3.48
N LEU A 135 11.90 8.21 3.37
CA LEU A 135 12.62 7.11 4.01
C LEU A 135 12.11 5.70 3.62
N ALA A 136 11.27 5.58 2.59
CA ALA A 136 10.84 4.27 2.08
C ALA A 136 11.97 3.59 1.30
N ASN A 137 12.06 2.28 1.40
CA ASN A 137 12.90 1.45 0.55
C ASN A 137 12.14 1.14 -0.75
N VAL A 138 12.55 1.71 -1.88
CA VAL A 138 11.93 1.49 -3.20
C VAL A 138 12.83 0.73 -4.17
N HIS A 139 13.83 0.00 -3.66
CA HIS A 139 14.73 -0.78 -4.51
C HIS A 139 13.95 -1.79 -5.38
N GLY A 140 14.17 -1.76 -6.69
CA GLY A 140 13.47 -2.62 -7.64
C GLY A 140 11.98 -2.31 -7.84
N ALA A 141 11.44 -1.27 -7.19
CA ALA A 141 10.05 -0.86 -7.39
C ALA A 141 9.82 -0.32 -8.80
N LYS A 142 8.66 -0.63 -9.38
CA LYS A 142 8.29 -0.28 -10.76
C LYS A 142 7.22 0.81 -10.75
N PHE A 143 7.57 2.03 -11.14
CA PHE A 143 6.65 3.19 -11.20
C PHE A 143 6.24 3.55 -12.64
N SER A 144 6.60 2.77 -13.64
CA SER A 144 6.33 3.09 -15.04
C SER A 144 4.84 3.42 -15.27
N GLY A 145 4.56 4.59 -15.83
CA GLY A 145 3.21 5.11 -16.05
C GLY A 145 2.46 5.58 -14.79
N ALA A 146 3.08 5.56 -13.62
CA ALA A 146 2.45 6.08 -12.39
C ALA A 146 2.31 7.61 -12.42
N ASP A 147 1.20 8.12 -11.89
CA ASP A 147 1.00 9.56 -11.67
C ASP A 147 1.53 9.92 -10.27
N MET A 148 2.73 10.49 -10.22
CA MET A 148 3.42 10.90 -8.99
C MET A 148 3.41 12.42 -8.76
N GLY A 149 2.49 13.15 -9.35
CA GLY A 149 2.40 14.60 -9.15
C GLY A 149 2.36 14.96 -7.66
N VAL A 150 3.19 15.94 -7.26
CA VAL A 150 3.31 16.43 -5.86
C VAL A 150 3.74 15.36 -4.85
N ALA A 151 4.32 14.25 -5.30
CA ALA A 151 4.85 13.20 -4.42
C ALA A 151 6.03 13.73 -3.59
N ILE A 152 6.22 13.16 -2.39
CA ILE A 152 7.32 13.50 -1.49
C ILE A 152 8.31 12.34 -1.47
N LEU A 153 9.47 12.53 -2.13
CA LEU A 153 10.58 11.56 -2.23
C LEU A 153 11.82 12.01 -1.43
N ARG A 154 11.69 13.03 -0.60
CA ARG A 154 12.83 13.49 0.21
C ARG A 154 13.34 12.36 1.10
N GLU A 155 14.67 12.20 1.15
CA GLU A 155 15.34 11.18 1.96
C GLU A 155 15.02 9.73 1.51
N THR A 156 14.51 9.54 0.28
CA THR A 156 14.27 8.23 -0.32
C THR A 156 15.42 7.88 -1.25
N ASP A 157 16.00 6.70 -1.10
CA ASP A 157 16.98 6.18 -2.05
C ASP A 157 16.23 5.58 -3.26
N LEU A 158 16.40 6.21 -4.42
CA LEU A 158 15.76 5.79 -5.68
C LEU A 158 16.64 4.83 -6.49
N THR A 159 17.75 4.36 -5.94
CA THR A 159 18.65 3.41 -6.62
C THR A 159 17.89 2.13 -6.97
N GLY A 160 17.95 1.75 -8.23
CA GLY A 160 17.27 0.55 -8.74
C GLY A 160 15.75 0.67 -8.93
N ALA A 161 15.13 1.81 -8.62
CA ALA A 161 13.71 2.03 -8.95
C ALA A 161 13.53 2.34 -10.44
N ASP A 162 12.50 1.78 -11.07
CA ASP A 162 12.11 2.11 -12.45
C ASP A 162 11.11 3.27 -12.47
N LEU A 163 11.62 4.45 -12.82
CA LEU A 163 10.85 5.70 -12.96
C LEU A 163 10.61 6.06 -14.44
N SER A 164 10.73 5.09 -15.36
CA SER A 164 10.57 5.36 -16.80
C SER A 164 9.18 5.91 -17.12
N GLY A 165 9.16 7.03 -17.85
CA GLY A 165 7.92 7.69 -18.25
C GLY A 165 7.14 8.40 -17.12
N VAL A 166 7.71 8.51 -15.92
CA VAL A 166 7.07 9.23 -14.81
C VAL A 166 7.38 10.72 -14.90
N ASP A 167 6.35 11.57 -14.81
CA ASP A 167 6.53 13.01 -14.68
C ASP A 167 6.85 13.38 -13.23
N LEU A 168 8.09 13.80 -12.99
CA LEU A 168 8.61 14.20 -11.68
C LEU A 168 8.73 15.72 -11.52
N THR A 169 8.17 16.52 -12.43
CA THR A 169 8.35 18.00 -12.45
C THR A 169 7.83 18.68 -11.20
N THR A 170 6.77 18.15 -10.59
CA THR A 170 6.15 18.70 -9.37
C THR A 170 6.53 17.92 -8.10
N THR A 171 7.39 16.91 -8.21
CA THR A 171 7.75 16.00 -7.14
C THR A 171 8.84 16.59 -6.24
N LEU A 172 8.74 16.43 -4.95
CA LEU A 172 9.77 16.85 -3.99
C LEU A 172 10.89 15.79 -3.90
N MET A 173 11.92 15.96 -4.74
CA MET A 173 13.02 15.00 -4.91
C MET A 173 14.02 15.00 -3.76
N PRO A 174 14.79 13.91 -3.57
CA PRO A 174 15.92 13.86 -2.65
C PRO A 174 16.99 14.91 -3.02
N LYS A 175 17.73 15.41 -2.01
CA LYS A 175 18.85 16.33 -2.26
C LYS A 175 19.90 15.64 -3.13
N GLY A 176 20.36 16.35 -4.19
CA GLY A 176 21.40 15.85 -5.08
C GLY A 176 20.94 14.84 -6.14
N TYR A 177 19.64 14.54 -6.24
CA TYR A 177 19.12 13.66 -7.30
C TYR A 177 19.20 14.33 -8.67
N ALA A 178 20.23 13.98 -9.43
CA ALA A 178 20.48 14.53 -10.78
C ALA A 178 19.77 13.77 -11.91
N GLY A 179 19.23 12.56 -11.61
CA GLY A 179 18.74 11.63 -12.64
C GLY A 179 17.40 11.97 -13.27
N ALA A 180 16.53 12.71 -12.58
CA ALA A 180 15.19 13.01 -13.08
C ALA A 180 15.21 14.02 -14.25
N GLN A 181 16.12 15.00 -14.22
CA GLN A 181 16.19 16.03 -15.26
C GLN A 181 16.84 15.55 -16.57
N ALA A 182 17.67 14.52 -16.52
CA ALA A 182 18.35 13.99 -17.68
C ALA A 182 17.44 13.11 -18.57
N LYS A 183 16.42 12.48 -18.02
CA LYS A 183 15.48 11.62 -18.77
C LYS A 183 14.25 12.37 -19.30
N ILE A 184 13.91 13.56 -18.76
CA ILE A 184 12.77 14.38 -19.20
C ILE A 184 13.10 15.15 -20.49
N LYS A 185 14.38 15.32 -20.84
CA LYS A 185 14.80 16.07 -22.04
C LYS A 185 15.09 15.23 -23.30
N GLY A 186 14.80 13.94 -23.26
CA GLY A 186 15.12 12.99 -24.34
C GLY A 186 13.93 12.13 -24.78
N ALA A 187 12.77 12.74 -25.05
CA ALA A 187 11.69 12.11 -25.81
C ALA A 187 11.20 13.06 -26.89
#